data_272cd77ff784f58b4b32cce16ebc4884
#
_entry.id   272cd77ff784f58b4b32cce16ebc4884
#
_cell.length_a   1.000
_cell.length_b   1.000
_cell.length_c   1.000
_cell.angle_alpha   90.00
_cell.angle_beta   90.00
_cell.angle_gamma   90.00
#
_symmetry.space_group_name_H-M   'P 1'
#
loop_
_entity.id
_entity.type
_entity.pdbx_description
1 polymer ?
#
loop_
_entity_poly.entity_id
_entity_poly.type
_entity_poly.pdbx_seq_one_letter_code
_entity_poly.pdbx_strand_id
1 'polypeptide(L)'
;MNKGKRFVALTVLTFVALVAVGLLMNHHSSGDPTGTSTGGLSDYLGATGAPAGTTDVPVSQVGINQLASQVGHLGVSINFTWLLITGFLVLFMQVGFAFLVTGLTRAKNAGHMMMMNIAAFAVAFIAYYSVGFALHFGGVAPIANLGGVTRLDGIWPRGDWGLFGLRGFFLQSHGAYDVGVMAMFLFQVVFMETAGYIIIGAIAERISFAAFLLAEVSMGALIYPVFGNWVWGGGWLAKLGQTWNLGHGAVDFAGSGVVHATGGWTALALAVILGPRIGKFNKDGTPNAFPGHNLGYVVIGTLILVFGWMGFNPGSTFGATNLRISVVAVNTLIASCFGFVVAMAYTNHRYGKPDISMSCNGMLAGLVAITAPCAFVAPWAAAVIGVVAGFVVCFAVWFFDHVAHVDDPCGAISVHGVCGAWGVMAVGLFADGTYGEGWNGVPGKVTGLFYGDGGQIVAQAFEVVAGLAWAVAITFAIFTVAKRFMAIRVAPEVEVAGLDLAEFGSVCYPDYVLATHSTGHAPLPGSPDRHADEGGTRPTTGSRA
;
A
#
# COMPACT_ATOMS: atom_id res chain seq x y z
N MET A 1 30.21 19.44 -7.79
CA MET A 1 29.85 18.26 -7.00
C MET A 1 29.24 17.24 -7.97
N ASN A 2 29.76 16.02 -8.02
CA ASN A 2 29.26 14.93 -8.87
C ASN A 2 27.78 14.63 -8.55
N LYS A 3 26.96 14.26 -9.54
CA LYS A 3 25.51 13.98 -9.39
C LYS A 3 25.23 13.04 -8.20
N GLY A 4 26.06 12.01 -8.00
CA GLY A 4 25.95 11.09 -6.85
C GLY A 4 26.16 11.77 -5.49
N LYS A 5 27.11 12.69 -5.38
CA LYS A 5 27.34 13.44 -4.13
C LYS A 5 26.21 14.43 -3.83
N ARG A 6 25.54 14.96 -4.88
CA ARG A 6 24.35 15.82 -4.72
C ARG A 6 23.15 15.03 -4.23
N PHE A 7 22.98 13.80 -4.73
CA PHE A 7 21.92 12.90 -4.29
C PHE A 7 22.07 12.53 -2.81
N VAL A 8 23.25 12.04 -2.42
CA VAL A 8 23.53 11.72 -0.99
C VAL A 8 23.27 12.94 -0.11
N ALA A 9 23.74 14.13 -0.53
CA ALA A 9 23.50 15.35 0.21
C ALA A 9 22.01 15.72 0.33
N LEU A 10 21.22 15.55 -0.74
CA LEU A 10 19.78 15.82 -0.71
C LEU A 10 19.04 14.82 0.18
N THR A 11 19.35 13.54 0.07
CA THR A 11 18.75 12.48 0.90
C THR A 11 19.09 12.71 2.38
N VAL A 12 20.35 13.02 2.69
CA VAL A 12 20.79 13.36 4.06
C VAL A 12 20.11 14.63 4.56
N LEU A 13 20.00 15.68 3.72
CA LEU A 13 19.30 16.92 4.09
C LEU A 13 17.82 16.68 4.34
N THR A 14 17.15 15.89 3.51
CA THR A 14 15.74 15.53 3.72
C THR A 14 15.57 14.74 5.01
N PHE A 15 16.42 13.74 5.24
CA PHE A 15 16.41 12.95 6.47
C PHE A 15 16.69 13.83 7.71
N VAL A 16 17.69 14.70 7.65
CA VAL A 16 18.02 15.66 8.74
C VAL A 16 16.86 16.63 9.00
N ALA A 17 16.19 17.12 7.95
CA ALA A 17 15.01 17.97 8.09
C ALA A 17 13.85 17.23 8.78
N LEU A 18 13.58 15.97 8.38
CA LEU A 18 12.56 15.13 9.02
C LEU A 18 12.91 14.85 10.50
N VAL A 19 14.17 14.52 10.79
CA VAL A 19 14.64 14.32 12.17
C VAL A 19 14.51 15.61 12.98
N ALA A 20 14.89 16.76 12.41
CA ALA A 20 14.78 18.05 13.08
C ALA A 20 13.33 18.41 13.40
N VAL A 21 12.40 18.20 12.48
CA VAL A 21 10.95 18.36 12.71
C VAL A 21 10.48 17.46 13.85
N GLY A 22 10.84 16.18 13.82
CA GLY A 22 10.47 15.24 14.87
C GLY A 22 11.03 15.64 16.26
N LEU A 23 12.29 16.09 16.31
CA LEU A 23 12.91 16.56 17.56
C LEU A 23 12.28 17.84 18.10
N LEU A 24 11.94 18.79 17.22
CA LEU A 24 11.28 20.05 17.62
C LEU A 24 9.87 19.83 18.13
N MET A 25 9.18 18.79 17.60
CA MET A 25 7.82 18.42 18.00
C MET A 25 7.80 17.41 19.16
N ASN A 26 8.95 17.00 19.68
CA ASN A 26 9.06 15.97 20.70
C ASN A 26 8.87 16.57 22.12
N HIS A 27 7.64 16.50 22.62
CA HIS A 27 7.36 16.73 24.03
C HIS A 27 7.28 15.39 24.76
N HIS A 28 8.17 15.17 25.70
CA HIS A 28 8.29 13.92 26.45
C HIS A 28 7.09 13.73 27.39
N SER A 29 6.19 12.82 27.04
CA SER A 29 5.26 12.16 27.96
C SER A 29 5.10 10.71 27.53
N SER A 30 5.19 9.80 28.46
CA SER A 30 4.93 8.37 28.20
C SER A 30 3.42 8.08 28.27
N GLY A 31 2.93 7.20 27.41
CA GLY A 31 1.65 6.51 27.58
C GLY A 31 1.80 5.33 28.54
N ASP A 32 1.23 4.17 28.20
CA ASP A 32 1.42 2.91 28.95
C ASP A 32 2.37 1.96 28.18
N PRO A 33 3.69 2.12 28.28
CA PRO A 33 4.65 1.29 27.56
C PRO A 33 4.73 -0.14 28.09
N THR A 34 4.18 -0.39 29.28
CA THR A 34 4.17 -1.72 29.91
C THR A 34 2.86 -2.48 29.69
N GLY A 35 1.80 -1.80 29.28
CA GLY A 35 0.45 -2.35 29.13
C GLY A 35 -0.26 -2.62 30.46
N THR A 36 0.26 -2.15 31.59
CA THR A 36 -0.29 -2.46 32.92
C THR A 36 -1.63 -1.78 33.21
N SER A 37 -1.88 -0.63 32.59
CA SER A 37 -3.15 0.11 32.68
C SER A 37 -4.04 -0.07 31.45
N THR A 38 -3.51 -0.60 30.36
CA THR A 38 -4.26 -0.84 29.12
C THR A 38 -5.14 -2.09 29.27
N GLY A 39 -6.41 -2.00 28.92
CA GLY A 39 -7.38 -3.09 29.01
C GLY A 39 -7.96 -3.29 30.41
N GLY A 40 -7.78 -2.32 31.31
CA GLY A 40 -8.44 -2.33 32.60
C GLY A 40 -9.95 -2.10 32.52
N LEU A 41 -10.64 -2.20 33.67
CA LEU A 41 -12.09 -1.97 33.75
C LEU A 41 -12.48 -0.58 33.22
N SER A 42 -11.65 0.44 33.46
CA SER A 42 -11.86 1.80 32.94
C SER A 42 -11.88 1.86 31.41
N ASP A 43 -11.03 1.10 30.72
CA ASP A 43 -10.99 1.05 29.27
C ASP A 43 -12.20 0.31 28.70
N TYR A 44 -12.60 -0.78 29.35
CA TYR A 44 -13.81 -1.51 28.98
C TYR A 44 -15.08 -0.69 29.23
N LEU A 45 -15.18 -0.06 30.39
CA LEU A 45 -16.33 0.78 30.76
C LEU A 45 -16.35 2.11 29.99
N GLY A 46 -15.19 2.68 29.66
CA GLY A 46 -15.09 3.87 28.80
C GLY A 46 -15.63 3.62 27.40
N ALA A 47 -15.37 2.42 26.84
CA ALA A 47 -15.92 2.00 25.54
C ALA A 47 -17.44 1.72 25.60
N THR A 48 -18.00 1.42 26.77
CA THR A 48 -19.43 1.08 26.97
C THR A 48 -20.22 2.18 27.66
N GLY A 49 -19.61 3.33 27.99
CA GLY A 49 -20.28 4.47 28.62
C GLY A 49 -20.54 4.33 30.13
N ALA A 50 -19.88 3.40 30.81
CA ALA A 50 -20.02 3.23 32.27
C ALA A 50 -19.00 4.08 33.08
N PRO A 51 -19.30 4.44 34.36
CA PRO A 51 -18.49 5.42 35.08
C PRO A 51 -17.09 4.90 35.46
N ALA A 52 -16.10 5.76 35.34
CA ALA A 52 -14.72 5.54 35.74
C ALA A 52 -14.61 5.41 37.29
N GLY A 53 -13.87 4.41 37.74
CA GLY A 53 -13.42 4.31 39.14
C GLY A 53 -13.71 2.98 39.81
N THR A 54 -12.85 1.98 39.60
CA THR A 54 -12.74 0.82 40.49
C THR A 54 -11.28 0.64 40.89
N THR A 55 -11.06 0.69 42.19
CA THR A 55 -9.77 0.38 42.84
C THR A 55 -9.57 -1.13 42.90
N ASP A 56 -8.31 -1.56 42.88
CA ASP A 56 -7.92 -2.96 43.08
C ASP A 56 -8.54 -3.56 44.36
N VAL A 57 -9.27 -4.65 44.21
CA VAL A 57 -9.89 -5.36 45.30
C VAL A 57 -9.03 -6.59 45.66
N PRO A 58 -8.78 -6.88 46.97
CA PRO A 58 -8.04 -8.07 47.37
C PRO A 58 -8.69 -9.38 46.88
N VAL A 59 -7.86 -10.38 46.55
CA VAL A 59 -8.26 -11.68 45.95
C VAL A 59 -9.33 -12.41 46.77
N SER A 60 -9.43 -12.13 48.07
CA SER A 60 -10.46 -12.67 49.00
C SER A 60 -11.87 -12.07 48.79
N GLN A 61 -12.00 -11.03 47.97
CA GLN A 61 -13.27 -10.35 47.68
C GLN A 61 -13.45 -10.14 46.17
N VAL A 62 -13.41 -11.24 45.39
CA VAL A 62 -13.66 -11.18 43.94
C VAL A 62 -15.09 -10.73 43.69
N GLY A 63 -15.26 -9.42 43.49
CA GLY A 63 -16.54 -8.83 43.14
C GLY A 63 -16.79 -8.82 41.64
N ILE A 64 -18.03 -8.52 41.25
CA ILE A 64 -18.46 -8.36 39.83
C ILE A 64 -17.54 -7.40 39.06
N ASN A 65 -17.08 -6.33 39.71
CA ASN A 65 -16.20 -5.33 39.12
C ASN A 65 -14.82 -5.89 38.73
N GLN A 66 -14.26 -6.76 39.57
CA GLN A 66 -12.97 -7.41 39.29
C GLN A 66 -13.10 -8.42 38.13
N LEU A 67 -14.20 -9.19 38.12
CA LEU A 67 -14.49 -10.10 37.01
C LEU A 67 -14.69 -9.32 35.72
N ALA A 68 -15.44 -8.22 35.73
CA ALA A 68 -15.64 -7.35 34.58
C ALA A 68 -14.31 -6.75 34.07
N SER A 69 -13.40 -6.35 34.97
CA SER A 69 -12.07 -5.88 34.63
C SER A 69 -11.23 -6.97 33.93
N GLN A 70 -11.25 -8.19 34.47
CA GLN A 70 -10.52 -9.31 33.86
C GLN A 70 -11.09 -9.68 32.48
N VAL A 71 -12.41 -9.69 32.32
CA VAL A 71 -13.07 -9.94 31.03
C VAL A 71 -12.74 -8.83 30.02
N GLY A 72 -12.73 -7.58 30.46
CA GLY A 72 -12.33 -6.44 29.63
C GLY A 72 -10.88 -6.56 29.17
N HIS A 73 -9.97 -6.85 30.10
CA HIS A 73 -8.54 -7.05 29.77
C HIS A 73 -8.34 -8.23 28.81
N LEU A 74 -9.06 -9.35 28.99
CA LEU A 74 -9.01 -10.47 28.06
C LEU A 74 -9.50 -10.07 26.67
N GLY A 75 -10.61 -9.33 26.59
CA GLY A 75 -11.13 -8.81 25.31
C GLY A 75 -10.11 -7.94 24.57
N VAL A 76 -9.48 -7.00 25.26
CA VAL A 76 -8.43 -6.14 24.70
C VAL A 76 -7.22 -6.97 24.28
N SER A 77 -6.77 -7.94 25.09
CA SER A 77 -5.65 -8.82 24.75
C SER A 77 -5.89 -9.65 23.47
N ILE A 78 -7.11 -10.14 23.29
CA ILE A 78 -7.53 -10.86 22.08
C ILE A 78 -7.50 -9.90 20.86
N ASN A 79 -7.94 -8.66 21.05
CA ASN A 79 -7.91 -7.64 19.99
C ASN A 79 -6.47 -7.28 19.59
N PHE A 80 -5.55 -7.13 20.55
CA PHE A 80 -4.12 -6.94 20.26
C PHE A 80 -3.54 -8.12 19.49
N THR A 81 -3.81 -9.35 19.95
CA THR A 81 -3.36 -10.57 19.25
C THR A 81 -3.84 -10.58 17.80
N TRP A 82 -5.13 -10.28 17.57
CA TRP A 82 -5.72 -10.19 16.24
C TRP A 82 -5.01 -9.14 15.38
N LEU A 83 -4.84 -7.94 15.91
CA LEU A 83 -4.23 -6.84 15.17
C LEU A 83 -2.77 -7.13 14.80
N LEU A 84 -1.99 -7.72 15.70
CA LEU A 84 -0.60 -8.09 15.43
C LEU A 84 -0.51 -9.21 14.39
N ILE A 85 -1.30 -10.28 14.52
CA ILE A 85 -1.31 -11.39 13.53
C ILE A 85 -1.73 -10.88 12.16
N THR A 86 -2.79 -10.07 12.09
CA THR A 86 -3.26 -9.52 10.80
C THR A 86 -2.27 -8.53 10.22
N GLY A 87 -1.58 -7.73 11.05
CA GLY A 87 -0.46 -6.91 10.64
C GLY A 87 0.70 -7.72 10.04
N PHE A 88 1.04 -8.88 10.63
CA PHE A 88 2.06 -9.80 10.08
C PHE A 88 1.63 -10.41 8.74
N LEU A 89 0.34 -10.71 8.55
CA LEU A 89 -0.18 -11.18 7.27
C LEU A 89 -0.03 -10.10 6.19
N VAL A 90 -0.31 -8.84 6.52
CA VAL A 90 -0.10 -7.71 5.58
C VAL A 90 1.38 -7.49 5.32
N LEU A 91 2.24 -7.58 6.34
CA LEU A 91 3.69 -7.53 6.17
C LEU A 91 4.18 -8.60 5.18
N PHE A 92 3.60 -9.78 5.22
CA PHE A 92 3.95 -10.87 4.29
C PHE A 92 3.52 -10.59 2.85
N MET A 93 2.58 -9.65 2.60
CA MET A 93 2.20 -9.24 1.24
C MET A 93 3.38 -8.65 0.45
N GLN A 94 4.41 -8.09 1.09
CA GLN A 94 5.62 -7.62 0.39
C GLN A 94 6.28 -8.73 -0.44
N VAL A 95 6.29 -9.97 0.06
CA VAL A 95 6.78 -11.14 -0.69
C VAL A 95 5.91 -11.36 -1.93
N GLY A 96 4.60 -11.24 -1.79
CA GLY A 96 3.66 -11.31 -2.90
C GLY A 96 3.90 -10.25 -3.97
N PHE A 97 4.09 -8.99 -3.56
CA PHE A 97 4.46 -7.91 -4.49
C PHE A 97 5.79 -8.17 -5.18
N ALA A 98 6.82 -8.59 -4.44
CA ALA A 98 8.13 -8.89 -5.01
C ALA A 98 8.05 -9.95 -6.12
N PHE A 99 7.32 -11.05 -5.90
CA PHE A 99 7.10 -12.08 -6.92
C PHE A 99 6.26 -11.55 -8.09
N LEU A 100 5.14 -10.89 -7.81
CA LEU A 100 4.21 -10.38 -8.82
C LEU A 100 4.91 -9.43 -9.80
N VAL A 101 5.51 -8.34 -9.28
CA VAL A 101 6.09 -7.30 -10.13
C VAL A 101 7.35 -7.79 -10.85
N THR A 102 8.16 -8.65 -10.20
CA THR A 102 9.31 -9.27 -10.84
C THR A 102 8.87 -10.19 -11.98
N GLY A 103 7.84 -11.00 -11.75
CA GLY A 103 7.29 -11.89 -12.79
C GLY A 103 6.71 -11.16 -13.98
N LEU A 104 6.08 -10.00 -13.78
CA LEU A 104 5.48 -9.16 -14.82
C LEU A 104 6.49 -8.32 -15.60
N THR A 105 7.73 -8.21 -15.15
CA THR A 105 8.79 -7.44 -15.81
C THR A 105 9.78 -8.32 -16.55
N ARG A 106 10.71 -7.73 -17.33
CA ARG A 106 11.71 -8.48 -18.09
C ARG A 106 12.85 -8.98 -17.19
N ALA A 107 13.36 -10.17 -17.45
CA ALA A 107 14.40 -10.86 -16.65
C ALA A 107 15.66 -9.99 -16.39
N LYS A 108 16.04 -9.15 -17.34
CA LYS A 108 17.21 -8.24 -17.24
C LYS A 108 17.10 -7.18 -16.15
N ASN A 109 15.92 -7.03 -15.53
CA ASN A 109 15.63 -6.06 -14.48
C ASN A 109 15.13 -6.75 -13.19
N ALA A 110 15.22 -8.09 -13.10
CA ALA A 110 14.65 -8.85 -11.99
C ALA A 110 15.32 -8.52 -10.65
N GLY A 111 16.64 -8.33 -10.64
CA GLY A 111 17.39 -7.89 -9.45
C GLY A 111 17.00 -6.50 -9.00
N HIS A 112 16.83 -5.57 -9.95
CA HIS A 112 16.36 -4.22 -9.66
C HIS A 112 14.96 -4.23 -9.05
N MET A 113 14.03 -5.05 -9.58
CA MET A 113 12.67 -5.18 -9.03
C MET A 113 12.69 -5.74 -7.60
N MET A 114 13.47 -6.79 -7.33
CA MET A 114 13.61 -7.37 -5.98
C MET A 114 14.23 -6.37 -5.00
N MET A 115 15.27 -5.64 -5.44
CA MET A 115 15.92 -4.63 -4.59
C MET A 115 14.99 -3.45 -4.30
N MET A 116 14.18 -3.00 -5.25
CA MET A 116 13.18 -1.96 -4.99
C MET A 116 12.17 -2.43 -3.92
N ASN A 117 11.68 -3.67 -3.98
CA ASN A 117 10.73 -4.18 -2.99
C ASN A 117 11.32 -4.19 -1.57
N ILE A 118 12.55 -4.71 -1.38
CA ILE A 118 13.16 -4.74 -0.04
C ILE A 118 13.57 -3.35 0.45
N ALA A 119 13.98 -2.46 -0.45
CA ALA A 119 14.33 -1.09 -0.10
C ALA A 119 13.09 -0.26 0.26
N ALA A 120 11.96 -0.46 -0.42
CA ALA A 120 10.68 0.16 -0.07
C ALA A 120 10.33 -0.13 1.38
N PHE A 121 10.38 -1.41 1.79
CA PHE A 121 10.14 -1.81 3.18
C PHE A 121 10.97 -0.99 4.17
N ALA A 122 12.26 -0.95 4.02
CA ALA A 122 13.13 -0.28 4.99
C ALA A 122 12.97 1.25 4.98
N VAL A 123 12.92 1.85 3.79
CA VAL A 123 12.96 3.31 3.61
C VAL A 123 11.62 3.95 3.94
N ALA A 124 10.53 3.38 3.44
CA ALA A 124 9.20 3.90 3.74
C ALA A 124 8.83 3.70 5.21
N PHE A 125 9.23 2.56 5.82
CA PHE A 125 9.09 2.32 7.26
C PHE A 125 9.74 3.43 8.09
N ILE A 126 11.02 3.74 7.82
CA ILE A 126 11.76 4.78 8.54
C ILE A 126 11.09 6.15 8.37
N ALA A 127 10.64 6.49 7.17
CA ALA A 127 9.95 7.75 6.90
C ALA A 127 8.61 7.84 7.66
N TYR A 128 7.82 6.77 7.66
CA TYR A 128 6.55 6.71 8.37
C TYR A 128 6.75 6.71 9.89
N TYR A 129 7.72 5.95 10.42
CA TYR A 129 8.10 5.97 11.82
C TYR A 129 8.50 7.35 12.31
N SER A 130 9.31 8.05 11.52
CA SER A 130 9.87 9.35 11.93
C SER A 130 8.81 10.45 11.98
N VAL A 131 8.00 10.54 10.94
CA VAL A 131 7.09 11.66 10.68
C VAL A 131 5.69 11.21 10.27
N GLY A 132 5.58 10.21 9.40
CA GLY A 132 4.34 9.87 8.75
C GLY A 132 3.23 9.47 9.73
N PHE A 133 3.53 8.65 10.73
CA PHE A 133 2.54 8.24 11.72
C PHE A 133 1.96 9.44 12.49
N ALA A 134 2.80 10.40 12.85
CA ALA A 134 2.34 11.62 13.51
C ALA A 134 1.41 12.46 12.62
N LEU A 135 1.76 12.62 11.34
CA LEU A 135 0.91 13.33 10.39
C LEU A 135 -0.42 12.60 10.16
N HIS A 136 -0.40 11.26 10.15
CA HIS A 136 -1.56 10.42 9.89
C HIS A 136 -2.51 10.39 11.10
N PHE A 137 -2.03 9.93 12.25
CA PHE A 137 -2.85 9.63 13.43
C PHE A 137 -2.61 10.55 14.64
N GLY A 138 -1.78 11.56 14.49
CA GLY A 138 -1.47 12.50 15.59
C GLY A 138 -2.63 13.37 16.05
N GLY A 139 -3.81 13.19 15.46
CA GLY A 139 -5.06 13.85 15.86
C GLY A 139 -6.11 12.91 16.44
N VAL A 140 -5.82 11.62 16.59
CA VAL A 140 -6.81 10.60 16.96
C VAL A 140 -6.96 10.48 18.48
N ALA A 141 -8.20 10.36 18.95
CA ALA A 141 -8.56 9.93 20.31
C ALA A 141 -8.19 8.46 20.54
N PRO A 142 -8.36 7.90 21.75
CA PRO A 142 -8.09 6.49 22.01
C PRO A 142 -8.69 5.58 20.95
N ILE A 143 -7.91 4.59 20.54
CA ILE A 143 -8.28 3.70 19.44
C ILE A 143 -9.33 2.72 19.93
N ALA A 144 -10.46 2.65 19.24
CA ALA A 144 -11.50 1.68 19.52
C ALA A 144 -10.93 0.26 19.54
N ASN A 145 -11.41 -0.57 20.45
CA ASN A 145 -11.05 -1.98 20.64
C ASN A 145 -9.63 -2.28 21.15
N LEU A 146 -8.71 -1.31 21.22
CA LEU A 146 -7.36 -1.52 21.72
C LEU A 146 -7.16 -1.03 23.15
N GLY A 147 -8.13 -0.30 23.70
CA GLY A 147 -7.97 0.36 24.99
C GLY A 147 -6.88 1.45 24.91
N GLY A 148 -6.51 1.98 26.03
CA GLY A 148 -5.43 2.94 26.13
C GLY A 148 -5.87 4.28 26.67
N VAL A 149 -4.94 4.89 27.40
CA VAL A 149 -5.15 6.16 28.11
C VAL A 149 -4.70 7.34 27.25
N THR A 150 -3.89 7.07 26.23
CA THR A 150 -3.23 8.09 25.44
C THR A 150 -4.11 8.64 24.34
N ARG A 151 -4.25 9.96 24.33
CA ARG A 151 -4.89 10.70 23.25
C ARG A 151 -3.84 11.42 22.43
N LEU A 152 -3.80 11.13 21.15
CA LEU A 152 -2.96 11.85 20.18
C LEU A 152 -3.75 13.01 19.55
N ASP A 153 -4.46 13.80 20.34
CA ASP A 153 -5.43 14.81 19.93
C ASP A 153 -4.80 16.12 19.40
N GLY A 154 -3.85 16.02 18.50
CA GLY A 154 -3.07 17.13 17.96
C GLY A 154 -3.33 17.46 16.50
N ILE A 155 -4.56 17.33 16.00
CA ILE A 155 -4.89 17.66 14.59
C ILE A 155 -4.75 19.17 14.30
N TRP A 156 -4.25 19.52 13.13
CA TRP A 156 -4.11 20.89 12.65
C TRP A 156 -4.74 21.07 11.27
N PRO A 157 -5.45 22.20 11.02
CA PRO A 157 -6.00 23.11 12.03
C PRO A 157 -7.00 22.40 12.95
N ARG A 158 -7.21 22.91 14.15
CA ARG A 158 -8.20 22.36 15.07
C ARG A 158 -9.62 22.57 14.55
N GLY A 159 -10.52 21.66 14.86
CA GLY A 159 -11.91 21.69 14.41
C GLY A 159 -12.16 20.79 13.20
N ASP A 160 -13.14 21.14 12.40
CA ASP A 160 -13.70 20.27 11.35
C ASP A 160 -12.86 20.19 10.07
N TRP A 161 -11.85 21.05 9.92
CA TRP A 161 -11.00 21.16 8.73
C TRP A 161 -9.56 20.64 8.99
N GLY A 162 -9.43 19.61 9.80
CA GLY A 162 -8.15 19.00 10.09
C GLY A 162 -7.46 18.47 8.83
N LEU A 163 -6.17 18.80 8.67
CA LEU A 163 -5.36 18.44 7.50
C LEU A 163 -4.29 17.41 7.83
N PHE A 164 -3.75 17.44 9.05
CA PHE A 164 -2.72 16.48 9.51
C PHE A 164 -2.56 16.53 11.04
N GLY A 165 -2.02 15.46 11.60
CA GLY A 165 -1.68 15.37 13.02
C GLY A 165 -0.30 15.97 13.33
N LEU A 166 -0.10 16.34 14.62
CA LEU A 166 1.14 16.93 15.11
C LEU A 166 1.66 16.25 16.39
N ARG A 167 1.19 15.02 16.69
CA ARG A 167 1.60 14.25 17.87
C ARG A 167 2.03 12.85 17.50
N GLY A 168 2.97 12.29 18.22
CA GLY A 168 3.44 10.92 17.98
C GLY A 168 4.66 10.78 17.10
N PHE A 169 5.40 11.85 16.84
CA PHE A 169 6.69 11.78 16.13
C PHE A 169 7.64 10.79 16.81
N PHE A 170 8.29 9.94 16.03
CA PHE A 170 9.19 8.87 16.49
C PHE A 170 8.55 7.91 17.50
N LEU A 171 7.22 7.83 17.57
CA LEU A 171 6.45 7.03 18.53
C LEU A 171 6.80 7.34 20.00
N GLN A 172 7.21 8.55 20.29
CA GLN A 172 7.61 8.97 21.65
C GLN A 172 6.93 10.25 22.12
N SER A 173 6.62 11.17 21.19
CA SER A 173 6.06 12.46 21.59
C SER A 173 4.61 12.33 22.09
N HIS A 174 4.27 13.14 23.10
CA HIS A 174 2.90 13.30 23.61
C HIS A 174 2.18 11.98 24.02
N GLY A 175 2.92 11.05 24.62
CA GLY A 175 2.37 9.79 25.09
C GLY A 175 2.27 8.69 24.05
N ALA A 176 2.85 8.85 22.88
CA ALA A 176 2.86 7.82 21.82
C ALA A 176 3.69 6.58 22.17
N TYR A 177 4.52 6.61 23.22
CA TYR A 177 5.15 5.40 23.76
C TYR A 177 4.16 4.64 24.65
N ASP A 178 3.21 4.00 23.99
CA ASP A 178 2.04 3.36 24.54
C ASP A 178 1.76 2.06 23.76
N VAL A 179 1.37 0.98 24.45
CA VAL A 179 1.20 -0.34 23.83
C VAL A 179 0.11 -0.34 22.76
N GLY A 180 -0.99 0.41 22.95
CA GLY A 180 -2.06 0.53 21.97
C GLY A 180 -1.59 1.29 20.72
N VAL A 181 -0.82 2.37 20.91
CA VAL A 181 -0.21 3.12 19.81
C VAL A 181 0.79 2.25 19.04
N MET A 182 1.61 1.44 19.73
CA MET A 182 2.55 0.51 19.07
C MET A 182 1.84 -0.54 18.24
N ALA A 183 0.75 -1.12 18.75
CA ALA A 183 -0.04 -2.10 18.01
C ALA A 183 -0.68 -1.46 16.75
N MET A 184 -1.26 -0.27 16.90
CA MET A 184 -1.79 0.50 15.78
C MET A 184 -0.71 0.87 14.76
N PHE A 185 0.45 1.34 15.22
CA PHE A 185 1.57 1.67 14.34
C PHE A 185 1.98 0.48 13.48
N LEU A 186 2.17 -0.71 14.10
CA LEU A 186 2.54 -1.90 13.35
C LEU A 186 1.52 -2.22 12.25
N PHE A 187 0.23 -2.14 12.55
CA PHE A 187 -0.81 -2.40 11.57
C PHE A 187 -0.84 -1.34 10.46
N GLN A 188 -0.69 -0.07 10.81
CA GLN A 188 -0.77 1.04 9.85
C GLN A 188 0.48 1.22 8.99
N VAL A 189 1.67 0.90 9.50
CA VAL A 189 2.89 1.02 8.71
C VAL A 189 2.89 0.04 7.53
N VAL A 190 2.40 -1.18 7.70
CA VAL A 190 2.33 -2.16 6.60
C VAL A 190 1.28 -1.81 5.55
N PHE A 191 0.26 -1.03 5.90
CA PHE A 191 -0.69 -0.43 4.96
C PHE A 191 -0.03 0.67 4.13
N MET A 192 0.73 1.54 4.77
CA MET A 192 1.51 2.57 4.08
C MET A 192 2.54 1.94 3.13
N GLU A 193 3.23 0.89 3.56
CA GLU A 193 4.18 0.15 2.72
C GLU A 193 3.49 -0.46 1.51
N THR A 194 2.28 -0.98 1.66
CA THR A 194 1.49 -1.47 0.53
C THR A 194 1.27 -0.39 -0.52
N ALA A 195 0.97 0.86 -0.12
CA ALA A 195 0.87 1.97 -1.05
C ALA A 195 2.19 2.28 -1.78
N GLY A 196 3.34 2.12 -1.09
CA GLY A 196 4.68 2.23 -1.67
C GLY A 196 4.95 1.14 -2.71
N TYR A 197 4.66 -0.14 -2.40
CA TYR A 197 4.88 -1.26 -3.34
C TYR A 197 4.08 -1.12 -4.64
N ILE A 198 2.89 -0.53 -4.60
CA ILE A 198 2.06 -0.27 -5.78
C ILE A 198 2.81 0.57 -6.82
N ILE A 199 3.57 1.57 -6.37
CA ILE A 199 4.32 2.46 -7.26
C ILE A 199 5.30 1.67 -8.13
N ILE A 200 5.95 0.65 -7.58
CA ILE A 200 6.99 -0.15 -8.24
C ILE A 200 6.49 -0.69 -9.58
N GLY A 201 5.24 -1.16 -9.62
CA GLY A 201 4.66 -1.77 -10.82
C GLY A 201 4.57 -0.84 -12.02
N ALA A 202 4.33 0.45 -11.80
CA ALA A 202 4.14 1.43 -12.88
C ALA A 202 5.45 2.08 -13.35
N ILE A 203 6.48 2.16 -12.48
CA ILE A 203 7.75 2.82 -12.78
C ILE A 203 8.86 1.84 -13.19
N ALA A 204 8.54 0.56 -13.19
CA ALA A 204 9.45 -0.54 -13.45
C ALA A 204 10.29 -0.33 -14.71
N GLU A 205 11.52 -0.87 -14.69
CA GLU A 205 12.47 -0.99 -15.80
C GLU A 205 13.07 0.33 -16.31
N ARG A 206 12.75 1.51 -15.70
CA ARG A 206 13.26 2.80 -16.20
C ARG A 206 13.58 3.85 -15.14
N ILE A 207 13.08 3.73 -13.92
CA ILE A 207 13.40 4.66 -12.84
C ILE A 207 14.83 4.40 -12.35
N SER A 208 15.57 5.44 -11.95
CA SER A 208 16.82 5.27 -11.23
C SER A 208 16.53 4.87 -9.78
N PHE A 209 17.32 3.99 -9.19
CA PHE A 209 17.13 3.53 -7.82
C PHE A 209 17.07 4.68 -6.81
N ALA A 210 17.91 5.69 -7.02
CA ALA A 210 17.91 6.88 -6.19
C ALA A 210 16.60 7.68 -6.23
N ALA A 211 15.96 7.79 -7.40
CA ALA A 211 14.66 8.45 -7.54
C ALA A 211 13.54 7.61 -6.92
N PHE A 212 13.66 6.30 -7.00
CA PHE A 212 12.75 5.39 -6.30
C PHE A 212 12.80 5.57 -4.78
N LEU A 213 14.00 5.66 -4.19
CA LEU A 213 14.11 5.91 -2.74
C LEU A 213 13.46 7.24 -2.32
N LEU A 214 13.55 8.28 -3.16
CA LEU A 214 12.84 9.54 -2.92
C LEU A 214 11.32 9.36 -2.98
N ALA A 215 10.81 8.52 -3.89
CA ALA A 215 9.38 8.22 -3.96
C ALA A 215 8.90 7.56 -2.68
N GLU A 216 9.65 6.58 -2.16
CA GLU A 216 9.31 5.86 -0.92
C GLU A 216 9.35 6.77 0.32
N VAL A 217 10.38 7.63 0.43
CA VAL A 217 10.41 8.64 1.51
C VAL A 217 9.20 9.57 1.41
N SER A 218 8.86 10.01 0.20
CA SER A 218 7.73 10.92 -0.02
C SER A 218 6.39 10.24 0.30
N MET A 219 6.25 8.96 -0.04
CA MET A 219 5.07 8.15 0.26
C MET A 219 4.93 7.99 1.77
N GLY A 220 5.97 7.54 2.47
CA GLY A 220 5.93 7.28 3.91
C GLY A 220 5.81 8.52 4.77
N ALA A 221 6.43 9.64 4.37
CA ALA A 221 6.47 10.86 5.19
C ALA A 221 5.36 11.87 4.89
N LEU A 222 4.77 11.88 3.68
CA LEU A 222 3.91 12.99 3.28
C LEU A 222 2.66 12.54 2.48
N ILE A 223 2.83 11.85 1.35
CA ILE A 223 1.72 11.60 0.41
C ILE A 223 0.62 10.78 1.08
N TYR A 224 0.98 9.60 1.57
CA TYR A 224 0.07 8.68 2.25
C TYR A 224 -0.44 9.22 3.60
N PRO A 225 0.43 9.70 4.52
CA PRO A 225 -0.02 10.09 5.85
C PRO A 225 -1.03 11.24 5.85
N VAL A 226 -0.82 12.23 5.02
CA VAL A 226 -1.72 13.40 4.98
C VAL A 226 -3.08 13.03 4.42
N PHE A 227 -3.14 12.29 3.32
CA PHE A 227 -4.42 11.83 2.79
C PHE A 227 -5.11 10.84 3.74
N GLY A 228 -4.34 9.92 4.33
CA GLY A 228 -4.85 9.01 5.35
C GLY A 228 -5.41 9.74 6.57
N ASN A 229 -4.81 10.86 6.98
CA ASN A 229 -5.37 11.70 8.04
C ASN A 229 -6.75 12.23 7.68
N TRP A 230 -6.96 12.66 6.43
CA TRP A 230 -8.25 13.20 6.01
C TRP A 230 -9.38 12.20 6.13
N VAL A 231 -9.11 10.90 5.92
CA VAL A 231 -10.12 9.82 5.94
C VAL A 231 -10.14 9.07 7.28
N TRP A 232 -8.97 8.70 7.82
CA TRP A 232 -8.86 7.84 9.01
C TRP A 232 -8.38 8.58 10.26
N GLY A 233 -7.62 9.65 10.09
CA GLY A 233 -7.01 10.41 11.18
C GLY A 233 -7.90 11.50 11.77
N GLY A 234 -9.19 11.52 11.48
CA GLY A 234 -10.15 12.52 11.96
C GLY A 234 -10.11 13.85 11.20
N GLY A 235 -9.49 13.88 9.99
CA GLY A 235 -9.42 15.06 9.13
C GLY A 235 -10.74 15.40 8.43
N TRP A 236 -10.69 16.37 7.53
CA TRP A 236 -11.86 17.03 6.97
C TRP A 236 -12.77 16.11 6.13
N LEU A 237 -12.24 15.13 5.43
CA LEU A 237 -13.07 14.18 4.65
C LEU A 237 -13.94 13.31 5.57
N ALA A 238 -13.38 12.81 6.67
CA ALA A 238 -14.14 12.09 7.69
C ALA A 238 -15.24 12.95 8.32
N LYS A 239 -15.05 14.28 8.37
CA LYS A 239 -15.99 15.22 8.97
C LYS A 239 -17.12 15.69 8.05
N LEU A 240 -17.13 15.31 6.76
CA LEU A 240 -18.16 15.76 5.81
C LEU A 240 -19.59 15.40 6.22
N GLY A 241 -19.79 14.31 6.94
CA GLY A 241 -21.09 13.95 7.50
C GLY A 241 -21.57 14.94 8.55
N GLN A 242 -20.66 15.38 9.41
CA GLN A 242 -20.97 16.36 10.49
C GLN A 242 -21.08 17.80 9.96
N THR A 243 -20.24 18.18 8.99
CA THR A 243 -20.12 19.56 8.51
C THR A 243 -21.08 19.90 7.38
N TRP A 244 -21.30 18.97 6.46
CA TRP A 244 -22.11 19.18 5.25
C TRP A 244 -23.30 18.23 5.12
N ASN A 245 -23.55 17.42 6.15
CA ASN A 245 -24.61 16.41 6.16
C ASN A 245 -24.54 15.42 4.97
N LEU A 246 -23.30 15.01 4.63
CA LEU A 246 -23.02 14.07 3.57
C LEU A 246 -22.81 12.66 4.14
N GLY A 247 -23.89 11.95 4.43
CA GLY A 247 -23.86 10.61 5.01
C GLY A 247 -22.98 10.54 6.27
N HIS A 248 -22.08 9.60 6.34
CA HIS A 248 -21.09 9.44 7.41
C HIS A 248 -19.73 10.08 7.07
N GLY A 249 -19.67 11.01 6.09
CA GLY A 249 -18.41 11.50 5.55
C GLY A 249 -17.71 10.47 4.68
N ALA A 250 -16.42 10.63 4.45
CA ALA A 250 -15.63 9.62 3.74
C ALA A 250 -15.54 8.34 4.56
N VAL A 251 -15.93 7.22 3.95
CA VAL A 251 -15.95 5.88 4.55
C VAL A 251 -15.11 4.94 3.70
N ASP A 252 -13.94 4.58 4.19
CA ASP A 252 -13.03 3.62 3.58
C ASP A 252 -12.57 2.63 4.65
N PHE A 253 -13.16 1.42 4.66
CA PHE A 253 -12.96 0.49 5.76
C PHE A 253 -11.51 0.02 5.88
N ALA A 254 -10.92 -0.38 4.78
CA ALA A 254 -9.57 -0.93 4.78
C ALA A 254 -8.63 -0.31 3.72
N GLY A 255 -9.04 0.70 2.95
CA GLY A 255 -8.13 1.49 2.14
C GLY A 255 -8.21 1.30 0.63
N SER A 256 -9.41 1.09 0.02
CA SER A 256 -9.52 1.21 -1.44
C SER A 256 -9.02 2.58 -1.93
N GLY A 257 -9.37 3.66 -1.19
CA GLY A 257 -8.92 5.02 -1.42
C GLY A 257 -7.57 5.30 -0.78
N VAL A 258 -7.50 5.15 0.54
CA VAL A 258 -6.34 5.57 1.35
C VAL A 258 -5.06 4.82 0.93
N VAL A 259 -5.13 3.53 0.68
CA VAL A 259 -3.96 2.72 0.31
C VAL A 259 -3.84 2.59 -1.20
N HIS A 260 -4.84 1.94 -1.81
CA HIS A 260 -4.72 1.50 -3.20
C HIS A 260 -4.81 2.66 -4.19
N ALA A 261 -5.81 3.53 -4.08
CA ALA A 261 -5.92 4.65 -4.99
C ALA A 261 -4.77 5.66 -4.79
N THR A 262 -4.32 5.92 -3.55
CA THR A 262 -3.16 6.77 -3.28
C THR A 262 -1.89 6.24 -3.95
N GLY A 263 -1.59 4.95 -3.78
CA GLY A 263 -0.47 4.28 -4.46
C GLY A 263 -0.61 4.35 -5.98
N GLY A 264 -1.81 4.04 -6.50
CA GLY A 264 -2.11 4.04 -7.94
C GLY A 264 -2.01 5.43 -8.60
N TRP A 265 -2.47 6.49 -7.93
CA TRP A 265 -2.36 7.86 -8.45
C TRP A 265 -0.94 8.43 -8.36
N THR A 266 -0.20 8.07 -7.32
CA THR A 266 1.24 8.36 -7.24
C THR A 266 2.00 7.64 -8.36
N ALA A 267 1.66 6.38 -8.61
CA ALA A 267 2.19 5.59 -9.71
C ALA A 267 1.89 6.21 -11.08
N LEU A 268 0.66 6.70 -11.30
CA LEU A 268 0.27 7.44 -12.51
C LEU A 268 1.12 8.69 -12.71
N ALA A 269 1.25 9.52 -11.68
CA ALA A 269 2.04 10.74 -11.75
C ALA A 269 3.51 10.43 -12.10
N LEU A 270 4.11 9.44 -11.46
CA LEU A 270 5.48 9.01 -11.73
C LEU A 270 5.64 8.41 -13.14
N ALA A 271 4.69 7.60 -13.60
CA ALA A 271 4.71 7.04 -14.95
C ALA A 271 4.70 8.13 -16.02
N VAL A 272 3.88 9.17 -15.83
CA VAL A 272 3.82 10.35 -16.71
C VAL A 272 5.13 11.16 -16.65
N ILE A 273 5.70 11.37 -15.47
CA ILE A 273 6.95 12.11 -15.28
C ILE A 273 8.14 11.39 -15.92
N LEU A 274 8.19 10.06 -15.82
CA LEU A 274 9.27 9.24 -16.42
C LEU A 274 9.12 9.08 -17.92
N GLY A 275 7.88 9.08 -18.42
CA GLY A 275 7.56 8.69 -19.78
C GLY A 275 7.60 7.17 -20.00
N PRO A 276 7.20 6.69 -21.18
CA PRO A 276 7.14 5.27 -21.48
C PRO A 276 8.54 4.65 -21.63
N ARG A 277 8.63 3.32 -21.41
CA ARG A 277 9.85 2.53 -21.70
C ARG A 277 10.24 2.65 -23.17
N ILE A 278 11.53 2.59 -23.44
CA ILE A 278 12.05 2.66 -24.81
C ILE A 278 11.44 1.53 -25.64
N GLY A 279 10.80 1.92 -26.76
CA GLY A 279 10.13 1.00 -27.66
C GLY A 279 8.71 0.55 -27.22
N LYS A 280 8.15 1.11 -26.14
CA LYS A 280 6.78 0.77 -25.71
C LYS A 280 5.73 1.21 -26.74
N PHE A 281 5.89 2.36 -27.34
CA PHE A 281 4.98 2.88 -28.37
C PHE A 281 5.69 3.05 -29.71
N ASN A 282 5.01 2.70 -30.78
CA ASN A 282 5.43 2.95 -32.14
C ASN A 282 5.22 4.43 -32.52
N LYS A 283 5.73 4.85 -33.65
CA LYS A 283 5.56 6.25 -34.14
C LYS A 283 4.10 6.64 -34.38
N ASP A 284 3.26 5.68 -34.69
CA ASP A 284 1.80 5.85 -34.88
C ASP A 284 1.00 5.79 -33.55
N GLY A 285 1.69 5.64 -32.41
CA GLY A 285 1.08 5.55 -31.09
C GLY A 285 0.63 4.13 -30.70
N THR A 286 0.74 3.14 -31.56
CA THR A 286 0.35 1.76 -31.22
C THR A 286 1.29 1.16 -30.16
N PRO A 287 0.77 0.49 -29.12
CA PRO A 287 1.60 -0.08 -28.07
C PRO A 287 2.23 -1.42 -28.49
N ASN A 288 3.49 -1.62 -28.09
CA ASN A 288 4.18 -2.89 -28.19
C ASN A 288 4.03 -3.70 -26.91
N ALA A 289 3.84 -5.01 -27.02
CA ALA A 289 3.80 -5.91 -25.88
C ALA A 289 5.20 -6.12 -25.29
N PHE A 290 5.32 -5.95 -23.97
CA PHE A 290 6.50 -6.28 -23.20
C PHE A 290 6.13 -7.36 -22.17
N PRO A 291 6.09 -8.64 -22.56
CA PRO A 291 5.64 -9.70 -21.68
C PRO A 291 6.57 -9.87 -20.49
N GLY A 292 5.99 -10.19 -19.35
CA GLY A 292 6.72 -10.60 -18.16
C GLY A 292 7.51 -11.88 -18.39
N HIS A 293 8.63 -12.02 -17.68
CA HIS A 293 9.51 -13.16 -17.91
C HIS A 293 9.10 -14.44 -17.15
N ASN A 294 8.25 -14.33 -16.12
CA ASN A 294 7.90 -15.49 -15.29
C ASN A 294 6.45 -15.42 -14.79
N LEU A 295 5.53 -16.02 -15.56
CA LEU A 295 4.11 -16.07 -15.17
C LEU A 295 3.86 -16.96 -13.93
N GLY A 296 4.74 -17.92 -13.62
CA GLY A 296 4.66 -18.68 -12.37
C GLY A 296 4.85 -17.76 -11.14
N TYR A 297 5.79 -16.83 -11.21
CA TYR A 297 5.99 -15.82 -10.17
C TYR A 297 4.76 -14.91 -10.04
N VAL A 298 4.13 -14.55 -11.15
CA VAL A 298 2.89 -13.74 -11.14
C VAL A 298 1.79 -14.45 -10.37
N VAL A 299 1.56 -15.74 -10.64
CA VAL A 299 0.53 -16.53 -9.95
C VAL A 299 0.84 -16.70 -8.47
N ILE A 300 2.09 -17.09 -8.13
CA ILE A 300 2.52 -17.24 -6.73
C ILE A 300 2.37 -15.92 -5.97
N GLY A 301 2.85 -14.81 -6.55
CA GLY A 301 2.73 -13.49 -5.96
C GLY A 301 1.27 -13.11 -5.71
N THR A 302 0.39 -13.34 -6.68
CA THR A 302 -1.04 -13.09 -6.56
C THR A 302 -1.67 -13.88 -5.41
N LEU A 303 -1.36 -15.18 -5.28
CA LEU A 303 -1.90 -16.03 -4.20
C LEU A 303 -1.40 -15.60 -2.82
N ILE A 304 -0.14 -15.19 -2.72
CA ILE A 304 0.41 -14.62 -1.47
C ILE A 304 -0.34 -13.32 -1.11
N LEU A 305 -0.62 -12.47 -2.09
CA LEU A 305 -1.40 -11.24 -1.87
C LEU A 305 -2.83 -11.55 -1.43
N VAL A 306 -3.52 -12.53 -2.04
CA VAL A 306 -4.86 -12.99 -1.59
C VAL A 306 -4.82 -13.45 -0.13
N PHE A 307 -3.80 -14.23 0.24
CA PHE A 307 -3.64 -14.70 1.62
C PHE A 307 -3.41 -13.54 2.60
N GLY A 308 -2.52 -12.61 2.27
CA GLY A 308 -2.26 -11.43 3.09
C GLY A 308 -3.47 -10.50 3.20
N TRP A 309 -4.38 -10.49 2.19
CA TRP A 309 -5.62 -9.72 2.24
C TRP A 309 -6.58 -10.19 3.33
N MET A 310 -6.44 -11.44 3.80
CA MET A 310 -7.15 -11.93 4.99
C MET A 310 -6.66 -11.24 6.28
N GLY A 311 -5.46 -10.69 6.28
CA GLY A 311 -4.99 -9.75 7.29
C GLY A 311 -5.46 -8.32 7.02
N PHE A 312 -5.43 -7.91 5.75
CA PHE A 312 -5.72 -6.54 5.33
C PHE A 312 -7.16 -6.11 5.68
N ASN A 313 -8.14 -6.77 5.10
CA ASN A 313 -9.55 -6.40 5.30
C ASN A 313 -10.10 -6.85 6.66
N PRO A 314 -10.07 -8.14 7.06
CA PRO A 314 -10.56 -8.55 8.37
C PRO A 314 -9.81 -7.90 9.55
N GLY A 315 -8.50 -7.63 9.42
CA GLY A 315 -7.70 -6.95 10.43
C GLY A 315 -8.16 -5.51 10.69
N SER A 316 -8.75 -4.85 9.69
CA SER A 316 -9.25 -3.47 9.79
C SER A 316 -10.45 -3.29 10.74
N THR A 317 -10.99 -4.37 11.31
CA THR A 317 -11.91 -4.29 12.46
C THR A 317 -11.20 -3.81 13.73
N PHE A 318 -9.88 -3.85 13.79
CA PHE A 318 -9.05 -3.58 14.99
C PHE A 318 -9.37 -4.46 16.20
N GLY A 319 -10.12 -5.56 16.02
CA GLY A 319 -10.42 -6.45 17.14
C GLY A 319 -11.14 -7.73 16.73
N ALA A 320 -10.66 -8.87 17.27
CA ALA A 320 -11.31 -10.16 17.10
C ALA A 320 -12.64 -10.28 17.85
N THR A 321 -12.89 -9.40 18.81
CA THR A 321 -14.20 -9.29 19.49
C THR A 321 -15.28 -8.73 18.57
N ASN A 322 -14.92 -8.13 17.44
CA ASN A 322 -15.86 -7.68 16.41
C ASN A 322 -16.15 -8.82 15.43
N LEU A 323 -17.22 -9.56 15.65
CA LEU A 323 -17.58 -10.74 14.85
C LEU A 323 -17.89 -10.43 13.37
N ARG A 324 -17.98 -9.14 12.97
CA ARG A 324 -18.07 -8.73 11.55
C ARG A 324 -16.87 -9.19 10.71
N ILE A 325 -15.76 -9.56 11.35
CA ILE A 325 -14.59 -10.14 10.67
C ILE A 325 -14.94 -11.28 9.72
N SER A 326 -15.92 -12.12 10.06
CA SER A 326 -16.35 -13.23 9.22
C SER A 326 -16.99 -12.76 7.91
N VAL A 327 -17.85 -11.75 7.97
CA VAL A 327 -18.48 -11.14 6.79
C VAL A 327 -17.42 -10.45 5.92
N VAL A 328 -16.52 -9.69 6.54
CA VAL A 328 -15.42 -9.01 5.85
C VAL A 328 -14.55 -10.01 5.08
N ALA A 329 -14.15 -11.12 5.72
CA ALA A 329 -13.34 -12.15 5.08
C ALA A 329 -14.03 -12.79 3.87
N VAL A 330 -15.31 -13.16 4.02
CA VAL A 330 -16.09 -13.81 2.95
C VAL A 330 -16.32 -12.84 1.79
N ASN A 331 -16.74 -11.60 2.05
CA ASN A 331 -16.92 -10.57 1.02
C ASN A 331 -15.63 -10.31 0.23
N THR A 332 -14.50 -10.30 0.92
CA THR A 332 -13.18 -10.12 0.30
C THR A 332 -12.90 -11.22 -0.73
N LEU A 333 -13.10 -12.49 -0.37
CA LEU A 333 -12.87 -13.62 -1.28
C LEU A 333 -13.89 -13.65 -2.42
N ILE A 334 -15.17 -13.35 -2.15
CA ILE A 334 -16.21 -13.29 -3.20
C ILE A 334 -15.79 -12.31 -4.28
N ALA A 335 -15.50 -11.05 -3.95
CA ALA A 335 -15.15 -10.05 -4.94
C ALA A 335 -13.87 -10.40 -5.71
N SER A 336 -12.87 -10.98 -5.04
CA SER A 336 -11.64 -11.48 -5.64
C SER A 336 -11.91 -12.54 -6.72
N CYS A 337 -12.70 -13.56 -6.38
CA CYS A 337 -13.04 -14.65 -7.30
C CYS A 337 -13.84 -14.16 -8.52
N PHE A 338 -14.83 -13.29 -8.31
CA PHE A 338 -15.61 -12.72 -9.40
C PHE A 338 -14.76 -11.84 -10.31
N GLY A 339 -13.87 -11.02 -9.76
CA GLY A 339 -12.91 -10.22 -10.53
C GLY A 339 -12.02 -11.09 -11.42
N PHE A 340 -11.47 -12.18 -10.87
CA PHE A 340 -10.68 -13.15 -11.62
C PHE A 340 -11.45 -13.76 -12.79
N VAL A 341 -12.64 -14.32 -12.51
CA VAL A 341 -13.44 -15.02 -13.53
C VAL A 341 -13.84 -14.07 -14.66
N VAL A 342 -14.20 -12.83 -14.33
CA VAL A 342 -14.60 -11.83 -15.34
C VAL A 342 -13.41 -11.44 -16.21
N ALA A 343 -12.25 -11.14 -15.66
CA ALA A 343 -11.06 -10.78 -16.43
C ALA A 343 -10.59 -11.95 -17.32
N MET A 344 -10.64 -13.18 -16.79
CA MET A 344 -10.35 -14.40 -17.55
C MET A 344 -11.32 -14.59 -18.71
N ALA A 345 -12.62 -14.44 -18.48
CA ALA A 345 -13.65 -14.57 -19.52
C ALA A 345 -13.53 -13.46 -20.58
N TYR A 346 -13.28 -12.23 -20.14
CA TYR A 346 -13.06 -11.08 -21.04
C TYR A 346 -11.88 -11.32 -21.97
N THR A 347 -10.73 -11.73 -21.44
CA THR A 347 -9.53 -11.98 -22.25
C THR A 347 -9.72 -13.17 -23.19
N ASN A 348 -10.37 -14.24 -22.73
CA ASN A 348 -10.73 -15.38 -23.58
C ASN A 348 -11.65 -14.97 -24.73
N HIS A 349 -12.66 -14.15 -24.47
CA HIS A 349 -13.57 -13.64 -25.51
C HIS A 349 -12.85 -12.73 -26.51
N ARG A 350 -11.99 -11.82 -26.01
CA ARG A 350 -11.35 -10.79 -26.82
C ARG A 350 -10.18 -11.31 -27.66
N TYR A 351 -9.43 -12.30 -27.12
CA TYR A 351 -8.15 -12.80 -27.70
C TYR A 351 -8.19 -14.29 -28.04
N GLY A 352 -9.30 -14.97 -27.78
CA GLY A 352 -9.48 -16.41 -28.06
C GLY A 352 -8.80 -17.34 -27.05
N LYS A 353 -8.10 -16.81 -26.06
CA LYS A 353 -7.46 -17.54 -24.95
C LYS A 353 -7.48 -16.70 -23.68
N PRO A 354 -7.62 -17.34 -22.49
CA PRO A 354 -7.48 -16.62 -21.22
C PRO A 354 -6.03 -16.15 -21.03
N ASP A 355 -5.86 -14.93 -20.59
CA ASP A 355 -4.56 -14.36 -20.23
C ASP A 355 -4.31 -14.52 -18.72
N ILE A 356 -3.17 -15.14 -18.36
CA ILE A 356 -2.83 -15.44 -16.96
C ILE A 356 -2.58 -14.15 -16.18
N SER A 357 -1.81 -13.21 -16.74
CA SER A 357 -1.45 -11.98 -16.06
C SER A 357 -2.68 -11.08 -15.84
N MET A 358 -3.54 -10.95 -16.85
CA MET A 358 -4.76 -10.18 -16.74
C MET A 358 -5.78 -10.85 -15.80
N SER A 359 -5.85 -12.18 -15.77
CA SER A 359 -6.71 -12.90 -14.80
C SER A 359 -6.24 -12.67 -13.37
N CYS A 360 -4.92 -12.66 -13.12
CA CYS A 360 -4.33 -12.28 -11.82
C CYS A 360 -4.65 -10.81 -11.47
N ASN A 361 -4.51 -9.89 -12.41
CA ASN A 361 -4.90 -8.49 -12.21
C ASN A 361 -6.40 -8.35 -11.93
N GLY A 362 -7.26 -9.16 -12.55
CA GLY A 362 -8.69 -9.22 -12.24
C GLY A 362 -8.98 -9.67 -10.81
N MET A 363 -8.24 -10.67 -10.31
CA MET A 363 -8.30 -11.11 -8.92
C MET A 363 -7.94 -9.98 -7.95
N LEU A 364 -6.83 -9.31 -8.21
CA LEU A 364 -6.36 -8.18 -7.41
C LEU A 364 -7.31 -6.98 -7.49
N ALA A 365 -7.85 -6.68 -8.66
CA ALA A 365 -8.82 -5.61 -8.85
C ALA A 365 -10.10 -5.84 -8.02
N GLY A 366 -10.58 -7.08 -7.95
CA GLY A 366 -11.68 -7.47 -7.07
C GLY A 366 -11.36 -7.24 -5.59
N LEU A 367 -10.14 -7.62 -5.16
CA LEU A 367 -9.65 -7.38 -3.80
C LEU A 367 -9.57 -5.89 -3.48
N VAL A 368 -8.98 -5.10 -4.37
CA VAL A 368 -8.87 -3.64 -4.22
C VAL A 368 -10.24 -2.98 -4.12
N ALA A 369 -11.16 -3.34 -5.00
CA ALA A 369 -12.48 -2.74 -5.04
C ALA A 369 -13.34 -3.06 -3.82
N ILE A 370 -13.19 -4.24 -3.22
CA ILE A 370 -13.96 -4.63 -2.04
C ILE A 370 -13.36 -4.07 -0.74
N THR A 371 -12.14 -3.58 -0.77
CA THR A 371 -11.40 -3.18 0.43
C THR A 371 -12.09 -2.05 1.22
N ALA A 372 -12.70 -1.05 0.56
CA ALA A 372 -13.49 -0.03 1.25
C ALA A 372 -14.86 -0.53 1.71
N PRO A 373 -15.66 -1.25 0.88
CA PRO A 373 -17.04 -1.60 1.25
C PRO A 373 -17.18 -2.94 2.01
N CYS A 374 -16.13 -3.75 2.17
CA CYS A 374 -16.20 -5.14 2.64
C CYS A 374 -16.99 -5.35 3.94
N ALA A 375 -16.98 -4.37 4.86
CA ALA A 375 -17.72 -4.44 6.11
C ALA A 375 -19.16 -3.92 6.00
N PHE A 376 -19.50 -3.17 4.96
CA PHE A 376 -20.76 -2.42 4.87
C PHE A 376 -21.76 -3.02 3.87
N VAL A 377 -21.40 -4.09 3.16
CA VAL A 377 -22.22 -4.63 2.07
C VAL A 377 -22.56 -6.09 2.29
N ALA A 378 -23.69 -6.52 1.70
CA ALA A 378 -24.09 -7.91 1.66
C ALA A 378 -23.25 -8.71 0.62
N PRO A 379 -23.16 -10.05 0.74
CA PRO A 379 -22.34 -10.88 -0.14
C PRO A 379 -22.69 -10.77 -1.64
N TRP A 380 -23.95 -10.55 -1.99
CA TRP A 380 -24.36 -10.35 -3.39
C TRP A 380 -23.76 -9.05 -3.98
N ALA A 381 -23.70 -7.99 -3.17
CA ALA A 381 -23.10 -6.73 -3.58
C ALA A 381 -21.58 -6.88 -3.74
N ALA A 382 -20.92 -7.65 -2.86
CA ALA A 382 -19.50 -7.99 -3.01
C ALA A 382 -19.23 -8.70 -4.35
N ALA A 383 -20.11 -9.61 -4.78
CA ALA A 383 -20.02 -10.27 -6.09
C ALA A 383 -20.14 -9.25 -7.24
N VAL A 384 -21.12 -8.35 -7.19
CA VAL A 384 -21.30 -7.28 -8.20
C VAL A 384 -20.09 -6.35 -8.25
N ILE A 385 -19.56 -5.95 -7.10
CA ILE A 385 -18.37 -5.09 -7.00
C ILE A 385 -17.17 -5.77 -7.67
N GLY A 386 -16.97 -7.07 -7.44
CA GLY A 386 -15.94 -7.87 -8.08
C GLY A 386 -16.13 -8.02 -9.60
N VAL A 387 -17.36 -8.26 -10.06
CA VAL A 387 -17.70 -8.32 -11.50
C VAL A 387 -17.32 -7.01 -12.19
N VAL A 388 -17.74 -5.88 -11.63
CA VAL A 388 -17.42 -4.56 -12.19
C VAL A 388 -15.91 -4.31 -12.19
N ALA A 389 -15.21 -4.65 -11.11
CA ALA A 389 -13.77 -4.50 -11.02
C ALA A 389 -13.02 -5.30 -12.10
N GLY A 390 -13.46 -6.55 -12.38
CA GLY A 390 -12.89 -7.38 -13.43
C GLY A 390 -13.02 -6.80 -14.84
N PHE A 391 -14.15 -6.14 -15.16
CA PHE A 391 -14.30 -5.38 -16.42
C PHE A 391 -13.50 -4.10 -16.41
N VAL A 392 -13.56 -3.33 -15.31
CA VAL A 392 -12.90 -2.03 -15.18
C VAL A 392 -11.38 -2.16 -15.34
N VAL A 393 -10.75 -3.16 -14.75
CA VAL A 393 -9.30 -3.35 -14.87
C VAL A 393 -8.89 -3.67 -16.31
N CYS A 394 -9.63 -4.51 -17.03
CA CYS A 394 -9.35 -4.83 -18.43
C CYS A 394 -9.48 -3.58 -19.32
N PHE A 395 -10.53 -2.79 -19.09
CA PHE A 395 -10.75 -1.55 -19.83
C PHE A 395 -9.68 -0.48 -19.48
N ALA A 396 -9.32 -0.33 -18.21
CA ALA A 396 -8.34 0.65 -17.76
C ALA A 396 -6.94 0.35 -18.34
N VAL A 397 -6.49 -0.91 -18.34
CA VAL A 397 -5.23 -1.30 -18.98
C VAL A 397 -5.26 -0.96 -20.47
N TRP A 398 -6.34 -1.30 -21.16
CA TRP A 398 -6.50 -0.92 -22.56
C TRP A 398 -6.48 0.60 -22.77
N PHE A 399 -7.18 1.35 -21.93
CA PHE A 399 -7.25 2.82 -22.01
C PHE A 399 -5.88 3.47 -21.81
N PHE A 400 -5.12 3.06 -20.79
CA PHE A 400 -3.80 3.63 -20.54
C PHE A 400 -2.82 3.30 -21.69
N ASP A 401 -2.88 2.09 -22.24
CA ASP A 401 -2.01 1.72 -23.36
C ASP A 401 -2.40 2.38 -24.68
N HIS A 402 -3.69 2.43 -25.04
CA HIS A 402 -4.11 2.81 -26.39
C HIS A 402 -4.63 4.24 -26.51
N VAL A 403 -5.08 4.85 -25.43
CA VAL A 403 -5.70 6.19 -25.44
C VAL A 403 -4.82 7.20 -24.71
N ALA A 404 -4.44 6.91 -23.48
CA ALA A 404 -3.64 7.82 -22.68
C ALA A 404 -2.13 7.75 -22.98
N HIS A 405 -1.66 6.69 -23.63
CA HIS A 405 -0.25 6.41 -23.91
C HIS A 405 0.63 6.48 -22.65
N VAL A 406 0.12 5.97 -21.54
CA VAL A 406 0.83 5.83 -20.27
C VAL A 406 1.31 4.40 -20.13
N ASP A 407 2.62 4.21 -19.99
CA ASP A 407 3.22 2.89 -19.80
C ASP A 407 3.13 2.44 -18.34
N ASP A 408 2.22 1.51 -18.10
CA ASP A 408 1.97 0.86 -16.80
C ASP A 408 2.37 -0.63 -16.87
N PRO A 409 3.65 -0.98 -16.64
CA PRO A 409 4.19 -2.32 -16.87
C PRO A 409 3.43 -3.47 -16.22
N CYS A 410 2.95 -3.26 -15.00
CA CYS A 410 2.27 -4.30 -14.21
C CYS A 410 0.74 -4.09 -14.13
N GLY A 411 0.21 -3.02 -14.71
CA GLY A 411 -1.20 -2.65 -14.55
C GLY A 411 -1.51 -2.04 -13.18
N ALA A 412 -0.51 -1.50 -12.49
CA ALA A 412 -0.65 -0.99 -11.12
C ALA A 412 -1.61 0.21 -11.02
N ILE A 413 -1.57 1.11 -12.00
CA ILE A 413 -2.50 2.25 -12.08
C ILE A 413 -3.94 1.75 -12.25
N SER A 414 -4.12 0.78 -13.13
CA SER A 414 -5.43 0.22 -13.46
C SER A 414 -6.02 -0.57 -12.30
N VAL A 415 -5.23 -1.44 -11.66
CA VAL A 415 -5.65 -2.29 -10.54
C VAL A 415 -5.91 -1.44 -9.30
N HIS A 416 -4.98 -0.53 -8.94
CA HIS A 416 -5.02 0.14 -7.65
C HIS A 416 -5.64 1.54 -7.73
N GLY A 417 -5.29 2.35 -8.74
CA GLY A 417 -5.85 3.68 -8.92
C GLY A 417 -7.33 3.63 -9.31
N VAL A 418 -7.62 3.02 -10.45
CA VAL A 418 -8.97 3.02 -11.03
C VAL A 418 -9.92 2.12 -10.24
N CYS A 419 -9.52 0.86 -9.92
CA CYS A 419 -10.39 -0.03 -9.15
C CYS A 419 -10.46 0.36 -7.67
N GLY A 420 -9.46 1.10 -7.12
CA GLY A 420 -9.55 1.70 -5.80
C GLY A 420 -10.61 2.80 -5.74
N ALA A 421 -10.63 3.69 -6.73
CA ALA A 421 -11.69 4.70 -6.87
C ALA A 421 -13.07 4.05 -7.01
N TRP A 422 -13.18 2.96 -7.78
CA TRP A 422 -14.42 2.18 -7.86
C TRP A 422 -14.82 1.63 -6.49
N GLY A 423 -13.89 1.07 -5.71
CA GLY A 423 -14.15 0.54 -4.38
C GLY A 423 -14.67 1.59 -3.40
N VAL A 424 -14.09 2.79 -3.42
CA VAL A 424 -14.59 3.93 -2.63
C VAL A 424 -16.01 4.29 -3.04
N MET A 425 -16.29 4.43 -4.34
CA MET A 425 -17.64 4.73 -4.84
C MET A 425 -18.65 3.63 -4.51
N ALA A 426 -18.21 2.36 -4.45
CA ALA A 426 -19.06 1.23 -4.13
C ALA A 426 -19.62 1.27 -2.69
N VAL A 427 -18.91 1.88 -1.72
CA VAL A 427 -19.48 2.17 -0.40
C VAL A 427 -20.70 3.08 -0.55
N GLY A 428 -20.54 4.19 -1.28
CA GLY A 428 -21.60 5.16 -1.51
C GLY A 428 -22.83 4.63 -2.26
N LEU A 429 -22.66 3.50 -2.99
CA LEU A 429 -23.77 2.83 -3.70
C LEU A 429 -24.43 1.73 -2.86
N PHE A 430 -23.63 0.82 -2.29
CA PHE A 430 -24.06 -0.51 -1.81
C PHE A 430 -24.06 -0.67 -0.30
N ALA A 431 -23.59 0.30 0.51
CA ALA A 431 -23.66 0.18 1.97
C ALA A 431 -25.12 -0.01 2.41
N ASP A 432 -25.38 -1.10 3.16
CA ASP A 432 -26.73 -1.65 3.36
C ASP A 432 -27.35 -1.34 4.74
N GLY A 433 -26.67 -0.53 5.58
CA GLY A 433 -27.17 -0.19 6.89
C GLY A 433 -27.02 -1.29 7.96
N THR A 434 -26.22 -2.32 7.70
CA THR A 434 -26.01 -3.40 8.68
C THR A 434 -24.84 -3.15 9.62
N TYR A 435 -23.89 -2.26 9.25
CA TYR A 435 -22.66 -1.99 10.00
C TYR A 435 -22.29 -0.50 10.05
N GLY A 436 -21.39 -0.14 10.97
CA GLY A 436 -20.82 1.19 11.04
C GLY A 436 -21.62 2.17 11.91
N GLU A 437 -22.28 1.66 12.98
CA GLU A 437 -22.98 2.52 13.95
C GLU A 437 -22.05 3.60 14.51
N GLY A 438 -22.45 4.87 14.38
CA GLY A 438 -21.66 5.99 14.88
C GLY A 438 -20.38 6.28 14.07
N TRP A 439 -20.22 5.74 12.86
CA TRP A 439 -19.02 5.95 12.05
C TRP A 439 -18.74 7.44 11.82
N ASN A 440 -17.49 7.84 12.01
CA ASN A 440 -17.07 9.25 11.93
C ASN A 440 -17.85 10.21 12.85
N GLY A 441 -18.46 9.70 13.91
CA GLY A 441 -19.26 10.47 14.86
C GLY A 441 -20.65 10.89 14.35
N VAL A 442 -21.14 10.27 13.27
CA VAL A 442 -22.50 10.45 12.76
C VAL A 442 -23.39 9.33 13.30
N PRO A 443 -24.54 9.63 13.94
CA PRO A 443 -25.44 8.59 14.44
C PRO A 443 -26.02 7.71 13.34
N GLY A 444 -26.29 6.44 13.68
CA GLY A 444 -26.81 5.46 12.75
C GLY A 444 -25.72 4.66 12.05
N LYS A 445 -26.14 3.73 11.20
CA LYS A 445 -25.28 2.86 10.44
C LYS A 445 -25.05 3.38 9.04
N VAL A 446 -23.93 3.04 8.43
CA VAL A 446 -23.58 3.52 7.08
C VAL A 446 -24.53 2.93 6.04
N THR A 447 -25.17 3.82 5.28
CA THR A 447 -26.07 3.49 4.16
C THR A 447 -25.61 4.20 2.89
N GLY A 448 -25.81 3.56 1.75
CA GLY A 448 -25.50 4.11 0.43
C GLY A 448 -26.74 4.52 -0.35
N LEU A 449 -26.54 4.98 -1.57
CA LEU A 449 -27.59 5.48 -2.46
C LEU A 449 -28.73 4.47 -2.66
N PHE A 450 -28.42 3.18 -2.86
CA PHE A 450 -29.44 2.14 -3.06
C PHE A 450 -30.26 1.82 -1.80
N TYR A 451 -29.81 2.34 -0.64
CA TYR A 451 -30.49 2.20 0.65
C TYR A 451 -30.97 3.56 1.20
N GLY A 452 -31.04 4.57 0.33
CA GLY A 452 -31.71 5.84 0.61
C GLY A 452 -30.83 6.99 1.04
N ASP A 453 -29.48 6.83 1.11
CA ASP A 453 -28.56 7.90 1.44
C ASP A 453 -27.76 8.38 0.20
N GLY A 454 -28.28 9.42 -0.46
CA GLY A 454 -27.57 10.10 -1.55
C GLY A 454 -26.38 10.96 -1.08
N GLY A 455 -26.31 11.30 0.20
CA GLY A 455 -25.19 12.07 0.76
C GLY A 455 -23.91 11.24 0.81
N GLN A 456 -24.03 9.94 1.08
CA GLN A 456 -22.88 9.05 1.19
C GLN A 456 -22.09 8.93 -0.12
N ILE A 457 -22.75 8.81 -1.27
CA ILE A 457 -22.03 8.71 -2.56
C ILE A 457 -21.31 10.04 -2.89
N VAL A 458 -21.86 11.16 -2.47
CA VAL A 458 -21.22 12.48 -2.66
C VAL A 458 -19.96 12.57 -1.79
N ALA A 459 -20.03 12.14 -0.51
CA ALA A 459 -18.85 12.08 0.35
C ALA A 459 -17.74 11.20 -0.24
N GLN A 460 -18.10 10.03 -0.79
CA GLN A 460 -17.15 9.13 -1.44
C GLN A 460 -16.54 9.75 -2.72
N ALA A 461 -17.32 10.51 -3.49
CA ALA A 461 -16.80 11.24 -4.64
C ALA A 461 -15.78 12.31 -4.22
N PHE A 462 -16.01 13.02 -3.10
CA PHE A 462 -15.01 13.95 -2.54
C PHE A 462 -13.71 13.21 -2.15
N GLU A 463 -13.80 12.03 -1.55
CA GLU A 463 -12.63 11.22 -1.22
C GLU A 463 -11.82 10.87 -2.47
N VAL A 464 -12.47 10.36 -3.52
CA VAL A 464 -11.81 9.97 -4.78
C VAL A 464 -11.11 11.18 -5.43
N VAL A 465 -11.81 12.31 -5.55
CA VAL A 465 -11.26 13.51 -6.20
C VAL A 465 -10.13 14.12 -5.39
N ALA A 466 -10.30 14.22 -4.07
CA ALA A 466 -9.28 14.76 -3.18
C ALA A 466 -8.01 13.88 -3.17
N GLY A 467 -8.17 12.55 -3.13
CA GLY A 467 -7.05 11.61 -3.17
C GLY A 467 -6.28 11.68 -4.49
N LEU A 468 -6.98 11.71 -5.62
CA LEU A 468 -6.37 11.89 -6.94
C LEU A 468 -5.60 13.22 -7.02
N ALA A 469 -6.25 14.32 -6.65
CA ALA A 469 -5.66 15.65 -6.72
C ALA A 469 -4.42 15.77 -5.83
N TRP A 470 -4.51 15.28 -4.59
CA TRP A 470 -3.41 15.29 -3.63
C TRP A 470 -2.22 14.45 -4.10
N ALA A 471 -2.42 13.17 -4.39
CA ALA A 471 -1.35 12.26 -4.75
C ALA A 471 -0.62 12.73 -6.03
N VAL A 472 -1.38 13.15 -7.05
CA VAL A 472 -0.81 13.62 -8.31
C VAL A 472 -0.07 14.95 -8.12
N ALA A 473 -0.71 15.95 -7.49
CA ALA A 473 -0.11 17.28 -7.35
C ALA A 473 1.19 17.26 -6.51
N ILE A 474 1.20 16.54 -5.39
CA ILE A 474 2.38 16.46 -4.52
C ILE A 474 3.51 15.67 -5.21
N THR A 475 3.19 14.58 -5.89
CA THR A 475 4.18 13.82 -6.66
C THR A 475 4.81 14.68 -7.75
N PHE A 476 4.01 15.40 -8.54
CA PHE A 476 4.53 16.32 -9.55
C PHE A 476 5.39 17.43 -8.94
N ALA A 477 4.97 18.02 -7.82
CA ALA A 477 5.75 19.06 -7.14
C ALA A 477 7.12 18.54 -6.70
N ILE A 478 7.17 17.40 -5.99
CA ILE A 478 8.41 16.81 -5.49
C ILE A 478 9.35 16.46 -6.66
N PHE A 479 8.86 15.76 -7.67
CA PHE A 479 9.71 15.24 -8.75
C PHE A 479 10.08 16.31 -9.78
N THR A 480 9.30 17.38 -9.93
CA THR A 480 9.71 18.55 -10.71
C THR A 480 10.92 19.24 -10.06
N VAL A 481 10.92 19.36 -8.75
CA VAL A 481 12.08 19.87 -7.99
C VAL A 481 13.26 18.89 -8.08
N ALA A 482 13.01 17.59 -7.84
CA ALA A 482 14.04 16.56 -7.83
C ALA A 482 14.81 16.47 -9.16
N LYS A 483 14.13 16.66 -10.31
CA LYS A 483 14.76 16.68 -11.65
C LYS A 483 15.92 17.70 -11.77
N ARG A 484 15.94 18.76 -10.96
CA ARG A 484 17.00 19.76 -10.99
C ARG A 484 18.30 19.27 -10.32
N PHE A 485 18.18 18.27 -9.46
CA PHE A 485 19.27 17.81 -8.60
C PHE A 485 19.75 16.40 -8.93
N MET A 486 18.87 15.56 -9.51
CA MET A 486 19.17 14.16 -9.77
C MET A 486 18.53 13.68 -11.08
N ALA A 487 19.10 12.62 -11.67
CA ALA A 487 18.46 11.90 -12.77
C ALA A 487 17.34 11.02 -12.20
N ILE A 488 16.11 11.21 -12.69
CA ILE A 488 14.97 10.43 -12.26
C ILE A 488 14.89 9.11 -13.05
N ARG A 489 15.25 9.14 -14.32
CA ARG A 489 15.29 7.98 -15.22
C ARG A 489 16.74 7.60 -15.49
N VAL A 490 17.00 6.31 -15.65
CA VAL A 490 18.31 5.79 -16.05
C VAL A 490 18.66 6.24 -17.47
N ALA A 491 19.95 6.17 -17.84
CA ALA A 491 20.38 6.45 -19.19
C ALA A 491 19.78 5.44 -20.20
N PRO A 492 19.52 5.87 -21.46
CA PRO A 492 18.90 4.99 -22.46
C PRO A 492 19.64 3.67 -22.67
N GLU A 493 20.97 3.70 -22.63
CA GLU A 493 21.82 2.51 -22.79
C GLU A 493 21.61 1.52 -21.65
N VAL A 494 21.47 2.02 -20.42
CA VAL A 494 21.18 1.22 -19.22
C VAL A 494 19.79 0.60 -19.29
N GLU A 495 18.79 1.38 -19.72
CA GLU A 495 17.42 0.87 -19.88
C GLU A 495 17.33 -0.25 -20.93
N VAL A 496 18.09 -0.11 -22.03
CA VAL A 496 18.15 -1.14 -23.07
C VAL A 496 18.92 -2.37 -22.61
N ALA A 497 20.04 -2.20 -21.92
CA ALA A 497 20.87 -3.30 -21.43
C ALA A 497 20.24 -4.07 -20.25
N GLY A 498 19.54 -3.34 -19.36
CA GLY A 498 19.01 -3.83 -18.09
C GLY A 498 19.63 -3.12 -16.91
N LEU A 499 18.84 -2.93 -15.86
CA LEU A 499 19.19 -2.10 -14.71
C LEU A 499 20.01 -2.87 -13.65
N ASP A 500 19.92 -4.20 -13.62
CA ASP A 500 20.53 -5.03 -12.58
C ASP A 500 22.03 -4.77 -12.44
N LEU A 501 22.78 -4.92 -13.52
CA LEU A 501 24.23 -4.76 -13.50
C LEU A 501 24.65 -3.29 -13.29
N ALA A 502 23.93 -2.36 -13.91
CA ALA A 502 24.28 -0.93 -13.87
C ALA A 502 24.01 -0.28 -12.51
N GLU A 503 22.94 -0.68 -11.83
CA GLU A 503 22.53 -0.10 -10.54
C GLU A 503 23.11 -0.88 -9.33
N PHE A 504 23.32 -2.21 -9.45
CA PHE A 504 23.72 -3.07 -8.33
C PHE A 504 24.99 -3.91 -8.54
N GLY A 505 25.57 -3.90 -9.74
CA GLY A 505 26.79 -4.67 -10.03
C GLY A 505 26.60 -6.19 -10.07
N SER A 506 25.34 -6.67 -10.10
CA SER A 506 24.99 -8.09 -10.13
C SER A 506 23.73 -8.31 -10.97
N VAL A 507 23.59 -9.53 -11.50
CA VAL A 507 22.38 -9.96 -12.22
C VAL A 507 21.62 -11.01 -11.41
N CYS A 508 20.29 -10.98 -11.48
CA CYS A 508 19.45 -11.90 -10.72
C CYS A 508 19.61 -13.37 -11.18
N TYR A 509 19.89 -13.58 -12.47
CA TYR A 509 19.98 -14.90 -13.09
C TYR A 509 21.34 -15.10 -13.79
N PRO A 510 22.45 -15.28 -13.04
CA PRO A 510 23.80 -15.35 -13.62
C PRO A 510 23.97 -16.51 -14.60
N ASP A 511 23.32 -17.66 -14.35
CA ASP A 511 23.43 -18.86 -15.20
C ASP A 511 22.62 -18.78 -16.51
N TYR A 512 21.71 -17.79 -16.62
CA TYR A 512 20.88 -17.56 -17.80
C TYR A 512 21.34 -16.37 -18.65
N VAL A 513 22.53 -15.83 -18.40
CA VAL A 513 23.14 -14.83 -19.28
C VAL A 513 23.48 -15.55 -20.59
N LEU A 514 22.54 -15.53 -21.52
CA LEU A 514 22.71 -16.11 -22.85
C LEU A 514 23.95 -15.52 -23.52
N ALA A 515 24.75 -16.34 -24.15
CA ALA A 515 25.96 -16.00 -24.91
C ALA A 515 25.71 -15.07 -26.12
N THR A 516 24.59 -14.40 -26.20
CA THR A 516 24.22 -13.45 -27.27
C THR A 516 24.93 -12.10 -27.18
N HIS A 517 25.76 -11.86 -26.16
CA HIS A 517 26.59 -10.66 -26.04
C HIS A 517 28.08 -10.93 -26.28
N SER A 518 28.41 -11.79 -27.24
CA SER A 518 29.80 -12.01 -27.67
C SER A 518 30.38 -10.87 -28.51
N THR A 519 29.78 -9.71 -28.53
CA THR A 519 30.34 -8.52 -29.18
C THR A 519 30.68 -7.45 -28.16
N GLY A 520 31.90 -7.53 -27.59
CA GLY A 520 32.64 -6.37 -27.13
C GLY A 520 32.46 -5.93 -25.66
N HIS A 521 32.10 -6.81 -24.74
CA HIS A 521 32.10 -6.46 -23.33
C HIS A 521 33.27 -7.11 -22.59
N ALA A 522 33.97 -6.31 -21.78
CA ALA A 522 35.03 -6.77 -20.91
C ALA A 522 34.54 -7.89 -19.96
N PRO A 523 35.39 -8.88 -19.61
CA PRO A 523 35.05 -9.92 -18.66
C PRO A 523 34.62 -9.32 -17.31
N LEU A 524 33.62 -9.91 -16.68
CA LEU A 524 33.20 -9.52 -15.33
C LEU A 524 34.40 -9.63 -14.37
N PRO A 525 34.64 -8.67 -13.46
CA PRO A 525 35.67 -8.79 -12.45
C PRO A 525 35.46 -10.04 -11.61
N GLY A 526 36.38 -11.00 -11.69
CA GLY A 526 36.34 -12.25 -10.92
C GLY A 526 35.91 -13.51 -11.69
N SER A 527 35.63 -13.45 -13.01
CA SER A 527 35.49 -14.67 -13.80
C SER A 527 36.86 -15.31 -14.06
N PRO A 528 37.07 -16.59 -13.74
CA PRO A 528 38.34 -17.25 -14.10
C PRO A 528 38.46 -17.32 -15.63
N ASP A 529 39.64 -16.93 -16.15
CA ASP A 529 40.00 -17.05 -17.56
C ASP A 529 39.85 -18.51 -18.03
N ARG A 530 38.82 -18.81 -18.81
CA ARG A 530 38.65 -20.12 -19.47
C ARG A 530 39.32 -20.18 -20.86
N HIS A 531 40.36 -19.40 -21.10
CA HIS A 531 41.09 -19.40 -22.35
C HIS A 531 42.61 -19.57 -22.16
N ALA A 532 42.98 -20.55 -21.35
CA ALA A 532 44.39 -21.03 -21.34
C ALA A 532 44.36 -22.57 -21.32
N ASP A 533 44.00 -23.18 -22.44
CA ASP A 533 44.47 -24.52 -22.86
C ASP A 533 43.77 -24.94 -24.17
N GLU A 534 44.17 -24.40 -25.29
CA GLU A 534 44.11 -25.08 -26.59
C GLU A 534 45.40 -24.86 -27.39
N GLY A 535 46.48 -25.30 -26.78
CA GLY A 535 47.75 -25.54 -27.45
C GLY A 535 47.97 -27.05 -27.71
N GLY A 536 47.07 -27.65 -28.46
CA GLY A 536 47.16 -29.06 -28.85
C GLY A 536 47.47 -29.21 -30.33
N THR A 537 48.70 -29.60 -30.64
CA THR A 537 49.29 -29.97 -31.92
C THR A 537 48.38 -30.83 -32.81
N ARG A 538 48.21 -30.42 -34.06
CA ARG A 538 47.69 -31.29 -35.16
C ARG A 538 48.67 -32.43 -35.48
N PRO A 539 48.22 -33.66 -35.57
CA PRO A 539 48.98 -34.73 -36.22
C PRO A 539 48.77 -34.62 -37.75
N THR A 540 49.86 -34.55 -38.49
CA THR A 540 49.91 -34.77 -39.92
C THR A 540 49.61 -36.24 -40.24
N THR A 541 48.55 -36.49 -41.02
CA THR A 541 48.30 -37.83 -41.58
C THR A 541 48.99 -37.94 -42.89
N GLY A 542 49.97 -38.88 -42.89
CA GLY A 542 50.48 -39.44 -44.11
C GLY A 542 49.51 -40.47 -44.71
N SER A 543 49.51 -40.53 -46.01
CA SER A 543 48.73 -41.37 -46.92
C SER A 543 49.13 -42.87 -46.91
N ARG A 544 48.17 -43.70 -47.38
CA ARG A 544 48.20 -45.02 -47.97
C ARG A 544 47.61 -46.15 -47.13
N ALA A 545 46.59 -46.78 -47.60
CA ALA A 545 46.28 -47.73 -48.65
C ALA A 545 44.80 -48.10 -48.58
#